data_344800f92b9c984d38138245e04d46bb
#
_entry.id   344800f92b9c984d38138245e04d46bb
#
_cell.length_a   1.000
_cell.length_b   1.000
_cell.length_c   1.000
_cell.angle_alpha   90.00
_cell.angle_beta   90.00
_cell.angle_gamma   90.00
#
_symmetry.space_group_name_H-M   'P 1'
#
loop_
_entity.id
_entity.type
_entity.pdbx_description
1 polymer ?
#
loop_
_entity_poly.entity_id
_entity_poly.type
_entity_poly.pdbx_seq_one_letter_code
_entity_poly.pdbx_strand_id
1 'polypeptide(L)'
;MKRKLTFSDEAWEDYLHWQETDRARLRRINQLIKEIRRNPHDGIGKPEPLKHQLSGWWSRRIDAEHRFVYRVTEQAVEIAGLRNHY
;
A
#
# COMPACT_ATOMS: atom_id res chain seq x y z
N MET A 1 2.43 17.49 9.75
CA MET A 1 2.81 16.36 10.61
C MET A 1 2.68 15.05 9.82
N LYS A 2 3.66 14.18 9.95
CA LYS A 2 3.61 12.91 9.25
C LYS A 2 2.56 11.98 9.85
N ARG A 3 1.84 11.29 8.98
CA ARG A 3 0.92 10.26 9.42
C ARG A 3 1.68 9.03 9.87
N LYS A 4 1.12 8.32 10.83
CA LYS A 4 1.65 7.03 11.26
C LYS A 4 1.44 6.00 10.16
N LEU A 5 2.26 4.94 10.18
CA LEU A 5 2.02 3.77 9.34
C LEU A 5 1.43 2.68 10.21
N THR A 6 0.33 2.10 9.76
CA THR A 6 -0.23 0.93 10.42
C THR A 6 -0.40 -0.18 9.40
N PHE A 7 -0.12 -1.40 9.80
CA PHE A 7 -0.24 -2.58 8.97
C PHE A 7 -1.29 -3.50 9.58
N SER A 8 -2.19 -4.01 8.74
CA SER A 8 -3.00 -5.13 9.18
C SER A 8 -2.08 -6.34 9.36
N ASP A 9 -2.56 -7.37 10.05
CA ASP A 9 -1.77 -8.59 10.18
C ASP A 9 -1.41 -9.18 8.83
N GLU A 10 -2.36 -9.18 7.90
CA GLU A 10 -2.12 -9.68 6.56
C GLU A 10 -1.07 -8.85 5.82
N ALA A 11 -1.16 -7.53 5.91
CA ALA A 11 -0.19 -6.66 5.26
C ALA A 11 1.21 -6.85 5.82
N TRP A 12 1.31 -7.05 7.13
CA TRP A 12 2.61 -7.30 7.75
C TRP A 12 3.22 -8.62 7.29
N GLU A 13 2.39 -9.67 7.20
CA GLU A 13 2.83 -10.95 6.67
C GLU A 13 3.31 -10.82 5.22
N ASP A 14 2.59 -10.05 4.41
CA ASP A 14 2.98 -9.80 3.03
C ASP A 14 4.32 -9.08 2.96
N TYR A 15 4.51 -8.08 3.82
CA TYR A 15 5.76 -7.32 3.86
C TYR A 15 6.94 -8.23 4.19
N LEU A 16 6.77 -9.09 5.17
CA LEU A 16 7.82 -10.05 5.54
C LEU A 16 8.09 -11.05 4.43
N HIS A 17 7.06 -11.48 3.72
CA HIS A 17 7.22 -12.36 2.57
C HIS A 17 8.12 -11.74 1.51
N TRP A 18 7.86 -10.48 1.15
CA TRP A 18 8.67 -9.80 0.15
C TRP A 18 10.10 -9.56 0.64
N GLN A 19 10.25 -9.27 1.92
CA GLN A 19 11.57 -9.09 2.51
C GLN A 19 12.45 -10.35 2.32
N GLU A 20 11.85 -11.51 2.40
CA GLU A 20 12.58 -12.77 2.28
C GLU A 20 12.72 -13.26 0.84
N THR A 21 11.79 -12.92 -0.03
CA THR A 21 11.71 -13.55 -1.35
C THR A 21 12.01 -12.63 -2.52
N ASP A 22 11.85 -11.31 -2.36
CA ASP A 22 11.95 -10.41 -3.52
C ASP A 22 12.30 -8.99 -3.09
N ARG A 23 13.58 -8.69 -3.12
CA ARG A 23 14.06 -7.37 -2.67
C ARG A 23 13.62 -6.23 -3.60
N ALA A 24 13.42 -6.50 -4.88
CA ALA A 24 12.96 -5.47 -5.80
C ALA A 24 11.54 -5.04 -5.47
N ARG A 25 10.67 -6.00 -5.16
CA ARG A 25 9.32 -5.68 -4.73
C ARG A 25 9.30 -4.96 -3.40
N LEU A 26 10.16 -5.36 -2.49
CA LEU A 26 10.26 -4.68 -1.20
C LEU A 26 10.66 -3.22 -1.38
N ARG A 27 11.65 -2.95 -2.23
CA ARG A 27 12.05 -1.56 -2.51
C ARG A 27 10.91 -0.76 -3.12
N ARG A 28 10.15 -1.38 -4.02
CA ARG A 28 9.00 -0.73 -4.63
C ARG A 28 7.94 -0.39 -3.58
N ILE A 29 7.67 -1.33 -2.67
CA ILE A 29 6.72 -1.11 -1.59
C ILE A 29 7.17 0.05 -0.70
N ASN A 30 8.45 0.07 -0.34
CA ASN A 30 9.00 1.15 0.49
C ASN A 30 8.90 2.51 -0.22
N GLN A 31 9.13 2.53 -1.53
CA GLN A 31 8.97 3.72 -2.33
C GLN A 31 7.51 4.20 -2.33
N LEU A 32 6.57 3.28 -2.46
CA LEU A 32 5.15 3.60 -2.43
C LEU A 32 4.74 4.15 -1.07
N ILE A 33 5.25 3.60 0.02
CA ILE A 33 4.98 4.12 1.36
C ILE A 33 5.41 5.58 1.47
N LYS A 34 6.62 5.89 1.02
CA LYS A 34 7.11 7.26 1.05
C LYS A 34 6.22 8.20 0.22
N GLU A 35 5.84 7.74 -0.96
CA GLU A 35 5.03 8.55 -1.87
C GLU A 35 3.63 8.79 -1.31
N ILE A 36 3.00 7.75 -0.75
CA ILE A 36 1.66 7.86 -0.18
C ILE A 36 1.64 8.85 0.98
N ARG A 37 2.67 8.88 1.79
CA ARG A 37 2.76 9.82 2.91
C ARG A 37 2.80 11.27 2.43
N ARG A 38 3.36 11.52 1.26
CA ARG A 38 3.45 12.87 0.69
C ARG A 38 2.22 13.21 -0.12
N ASN A 39 1.76 12.28 -0.92
CA ASN A 39 0.65 12.46 -1.86
C ASN A 39 -0.28 11.27 -1.77
N PRO A 40 -1.23 11.28 -0.82
CA PRO A 40 -2.07 10.10 -0.56
C PRO A 40 -2.86 9.60 -1.76
N HIS A 41 -3.23 10.47 -2.67
CA HIS A 41 -4.15 10.10 -3.75
C HIS A 41 -3.61 10.39 -5.14
N ASP A 42 -2.35 10.80 -5.23
CA ASP A 42 -1.67 11.10 -6.49
C ASP A 42 -0.27 10.52 -6.49
N GLY A 43 0.28 10.36 -7.68
CA GLY A 43 1.67 9.98 -7.84
C GLY A 43 1.85 8.61 -8.46
N ILE A 44 2.96 7.97 -8.13
CA ILE A 44 3.37 6.72 -8.79
C ILE A 44 2.45 5.56 -8.44
N GLY A 45 2.43 4.56 -9.31
CA GLY A 45 1.69 3.32 -9.07
C GLY A 45 0.22 3.38 -9.44
N LYS A 46 -0.20 4.40 -10.18
CA LYS A 46 -1.58 4.55 -10.62
C LYS A 46 -2.59 4.43 -9.47
N PRO A 47 -2.55 5.37 -8.51
CA PRO A 47 -3.50 5.31 -7.40
C PRO A 47 -4.92 5.39 -7.89
N GLU A 48 -5.77 4.49 -7.39
CA GLU A 48 -7.18 4.51 -7.75
C GLU A 48 -8.03 4.10 -6.56
N PRO A 49 -9.21 4.73 -6.42
CA PRO A 49 -10.13 4.37 -5.34
C PRO A 49 -10.80 3.04 -5.65
N LEU A 50 -11.01 2.24 -4.62
CA LEU A 50 -11.71 0.98 -4.73
C LEU A 50 -13.21 1.22 -4.51
N LYS A 51 -14.02 0.25 -4.90
CA LYS A 51 -15.48 0.41 -4.93
C LYS A 51 -16.17 -0.64 -4.08
N HIS A 52 -17.48 -0.45 -3.92
CA HIS A 52 -18.36 -1.39 -3.23
C HIS A 52 -17.92 -1.60 -1.77
N GLN A 53 -17.67 -2.83 -1.39
CA GLN A 53 -17.29 -3.16 -0.01
C GLN A 53 -15.95 -2.57 0.40
N LEU A 54 -15.13 -2.20 -0.58
CA LEU A 54 -13.82 -1.60 -0.33
C LEU A 54 -13.83 -0.08 -0.52
N SER A 55 -15.00 0.51 -0.55
CA SER A 55 -15.15 1.97 -0.66
C SER A 55 -14.39 2.66 0.47
N GLY A 56 -13.64 3.70 0.12
CA GLY A 56 -12.77 4.39 1.09
C GLY A 56 -11.33 3.90 1.07
N TRP A 57 -11.10 2.75 0.49
CA TRP A 57 -9.75 2.22 0.29
C TRP A 57 -9.25 2.56 -1.10
N TRP A 58 -7.92 2.56 -1.24
CA TRP A 58 -7.24 2.86 -2.49
C TRP A 58 -6.23 1.76 -2.80
N SER A 59 -5.84 1.65 -4.05
CA SER A 59 -4.76 0.75 -4.43
C SER A 59 -3.74 1.46 -5.29
N ARG A 60 -2.50 1.01 -5.19
CA ARG A 60 -1.43 1.38 -6.13
C ARG A 60 -0.76 0.11 -6.62
N ARG A 61 -0.21 0.17 -7.82
CA ARG A 61 0.45 -1.00 -8.40
C ARG A 61 1.84 -1.17 -7.82
N ILE A 62 2.10 -2.34 -7.25
CA ILE A 62 3.46 -2.76 -6.92
C ILE A 62 4.12 -3.23 -8.21
N ASP A 63 3.40 -4.07 -8.97
CA ASP A 63 3.76 -4.52 -10.30
C ASP A 63 2.48 -4.90 -11.05
N ALA A 64 2.60 -5.63 -12.15
CA ALA A 64 1.44 -6.01 -12.96
C ALA A 64 0.48 -6.93 -12.20
N GLU A 65 0.98 -7.69 -11.23
CA GLU A 65 0.23 -8.70 -10.52
C GLU A 65 -0.23 -8.27 -9.13
N HIS A 66 0.60 -7.49 -8.43
CA HIS A 66 0.37 -7.18 -7.02
C HIS A 66 0.00 -5.75 -6.79
N ARG A 67 -0.87 -5.52 -5.81
CA ARG A 67 -1.35 -4.20 -5.44
C ARG A 67 -1.04 -3.89 -3.99
N PHE A 68 -0.85 -2.62 -3.73
CA PHE A 68 -0.67 -2.03 -2.41
C PHE A 68 -2.02 -1.42 -2.04
N VAL A 69 -2.73 -2.03 -1.11
CA VAL A 69 -4.07 -1.58 -0.72
C VAL A 69 -3.98 -0.82 0.60
N TYR A 70 -4.52 0.40 0.61
CA TYR A 70 -4.36 1.29 1.76
C TYR A 70 -5.53 2.23 1.91
N ARG A 71 -5.62 2.82 3.08
CA ARG A 71 -6.56 3.89 3.37
C ARG A 71 -5.82 4.96 4.16
N VAL A 72 -6.19 6.23 3.94
CA VAL A 72 -5.53 7.35 4.60
C VAL A 72 -6.53 8.07 5.49
N THR A 73 -6.18 8.23 6.77
CA THR A 73 -6.94 9.04 7.70
C THR A 73 -6.08 10.27 8.06
N GLU A 74 -6.62 11.14 8.90
CA GLU A 74 -5.82 12.29 9.35
C GLU A 74 -4.58 11.87 10.10
N GLN A 75 -4.62 10.72 10.75
CA GLN A 75 -3.56 10.28 11.66
C GLN A 75 -2.66 9.20 11.08
N ALA A 76 -3.14 8.44 10.10
CA ALA A 76 -2.43 7.24 9.68
C ALA A 76 -2.62 6.92 8.21
N VAL A 77 -1.62 6.23 7.67
CA VAL A 77 -1.76 5.45 6.45
C VAL A 77 -1.95 4.01 6.92
N GLU A 78 -3.12 3.44 6.64
CA GLU A 78 -3.47 2.09 7.03
C GLU A 78 -3.26 1.17 5.84
N ILE A 79 -2.40 0.18 5.99
CA ILE A 79 -2.06 -0.74 4.91
C ILE A 79 -2.78 -2.06 5.15
N ALA A 80 -3.62 -2.44 4.18
CA ALA A 80 -4.45 -3.65 4.30
C ALA A 80 -3.83 -4.87 3.63
N GLY A 81 -3.05 -4.68 2.57
CA GLY A 81 -2.46 -5.80 1.86
C GLY A 81 -1.40 -5.35 0.88
N LEU A 82 -0.46 -6.23 0.57
CA LEU A 82 0.68 -5.96 -0.31
C LEU A 82 0.92 -7.09 -1.31
N ARG A 83 -0.03 -8.01 -1.45
CA ARG A 83 0.08 -9.14 -2.38
C ARG A 83 -1.23 -9.31 -3.11
N ASN A 84 -1.14 -9.85 -4.34
CA ASN A 84 -2.29 -10.07 -5.20
C ASN A 84 -3.02 -8.76 -5.48
N HIS A 85 -4.24 -8.83 -5.95
CA HIS A 85 -5.02 -7.62 -6.18
C HIS A 85 -6.50 -7.90 -5.90
N TYR A 86 -7.22 -6.83 -5.70
CA TYR A 86 -8.64 -6.87 -5.36
C TYR A 86 -9.48 -6.39 -6.52
#